data_6bdec5f6a0753fef4cd9944bed7c06b3
#
_entry.id   6bdec5f6a0753fef4cd9944bed7c06b3
#
_cell.length_a   1.000
_cell.length_b   1.000
_cell.length_c   1.000
_cell.angle_alpha   90.00
_cell.angle_beta   90.00
_cell.angle_gamma   90.00
#
_symmetry.space_group_name_H-M   'P 1'
#
loop_
_entity.id
_entity.type
_entity.pdbx_description
1 polymer ?
#
loop_
_entity_poly.entity_id
_entity_poly.type
_entity_poly.pdbx_seq_one_letter_code
_entity_poly.pdbx_strand_id
1 'polypeptide(L)'
;MAKKEKLIVYRVLRVLLSPLYKFWYRPTILGAENIPEEGRFIIVGNHIHIFDQCNVLMPSKRILHYMAKKEYFDPKYPEGHHSWFFKSSGCIPVDRSKKDDAAVASALDVLENDHALGLFPEGTRNGLKEDRAREIYAKYLEKQPGDFKSFYKQAKNNKTSFVNYLEELLNNKTISFKEFVENITCVEPFLKRLMIAKRITEDDYYQHIFLPFKFGAVSMAKKTNSVIVPFVITGDYHFRTDNLVVRIGRPLEPMDDLAQANERLEETMREMIKENHRMSGK
;
A
#
# COMPACT_ATOMS: atom_id res chain seq x y z
N MET A 1 -23.82 -11.18 18.66
CA MET A 1 -24.30 -11.14 17.25
C MET A 1 -23.92 -9.80 16.64
N ALA A 2 -23.03 -9.79 15.65
CA ALA A 2 -22.64 -8.57 14.96
C ALA A 2 -23.85 -7.81 14.42
N LYS A 3 -23.92 -6.52 14.67
CA LYS A 3 -24.99 -5.65 14.16
C LYS A 3 -24.89 -5.61 12.63
N LYS A 4 -25.89 -6.12 11.92
CA LYS A 4 -25.86 -6.24 10.46
C LYS A 4 -25.79 -4.84 9.85
N GLU A 5 -24.61 -4.46 9.34
CA GLU A 5 -24.42 -3.16 8.69
C GLU A 5 -25.25 -3.02 7.42
N LYS A 6 -25.94 -1.89 7.32
CA LYS A 6 -26.81 -1.56 6.17
C LYS A 6 -26.14 -0.56 5.23
N LEU A 7 -24.85 -0.72 4.91
CA LEU A 7 -24.23 0.11 3.87
C LEU A 7 -24.68 -0.34 2.49
N ILE A 8 -25.94 -0.01 2.16
CA ILE A 8 -26.56 -0.39 0.88
C ILE A 8 -25.75 0.13 -0.31
N VAL A 9 -25.29 1.38 -0.23
CA VAL A 9 -24.47 2.01 -1.28
C VAL A 9 -23.19 1.24 -1.53
N TYR A 10 -22.47 0.84 -0.47
CA TYR A 10 -21.28 0.02 -0.59
C TYR A 10 -21.57 -1.29 -1.36
N ARG A 11 -22.63 -1.99 -1.00
CA ARG A 11 -23.02 -3.27 -1.64
C ARG A 11 -23.38 -3.09 -3.10
N VAL A 12 -24.17 -2.06 -3.41
CA VAL A 12 -24.56 -1.73 -4.79
C VAL A 12 -23.33 -1.39 -5.62
N LEU A 13 -22.46 -0.49 -5.12
CA LEU A 13 -21.24 -0.11 -5.82
C LEU A 13 -20.32 -1.32 -6.04
N ARG A 14 -20.16 -2.19 -5.04
CA ARG A 14 -19.37 -3.41 -5.19
C ARG A 14 -19.90 -4.30 -6.31
N VAL A 15 -21.21 -4.55 -6.35
CA VAL A 15 -21.83 -5.41 -7.37
C VAL A 15 -21.70 -4.81 -8.76
N LEU A 16 -21.92 -3.50 -8.90
CA LEU A 16 -21.87 -2.81 -10.20
C LEU A 16 -20.45 -2.59 -10.70
N LEU A 17 -19.53 -2.20 -9.81
CA LEU A 17 -18.16 -1.83 -10.21
C LEU A 17 -17.21 -3.02 -10.32
N SER A 18 -17.46 -4.12 -9.60
CA SER A 18 -16.57 -5.29 -9.64
C SER A 18 -16.42 -5.90 -11.04
N PRO A 19 -17.49 -6.11 -11.85
CA PRO A 19 -17.33 -6.62 -13.20
C PRO A 19 -16.53 -5.68 -14.10
N LEU A 20 -16.80 -4.36 -14.00
CA LEU A 20 -16.08 -3.34 -14.76
C LEU A 20 -14.60 -3.32 -14.40
N TYR A 21 -14.29 -3.37 -13.11
CA TYR A 21 -12.91 -3.41 -12.61
C TYR A 21 -12.17 -4.68 -13.11
N LYS A 22 -12.81 -5.85 -12.97
CA LYS A 22 -12.25 -7.12 -13.47
C LYS A 22 -12.04 -7.12 -14.98
N PHE A 23 -12.96 -6.53 -15.73
CA PHE A 23 -12.82 -6.38 -17.18
C PHE A 23 -11.64 -5.48 -17.54
N TRP A 24 -11.48 -4.36 -16.78
CA TRP A 24 -10.47 -3.33 -17.06
C TRP A 24 -9.06 -3.76 -16.67
N TYR A 25 -8.88 -4.29 -15.45
CA TYR A 25 -7.55 -4.57 -14.88
C TYR A 25 -7.17 -6.05 -14.83
N ARG A 26 -8.13 -6.97 -14.96
CA ARG A 26 -7.91 -8.43 -14.92
C ARG A 26 -7.01 -8.91 -13.78
N PRO A 27 -7.22 -8.52 -12.53
CA PRO A 27 -6.35 -8.93 -11.45
C PRO A 27 -6.43 -10.45 -11.24
N THR A 28 -5.27 -11.09 -11.09
CA THR A 28 -5.17 -12.46 -10.58
C THR A 28 -5.23 -12.40 -9.07
N ILE A 29 -6.31 -12.89 -8.46
CA ILE A 29 -6.52 -12.86 -7.01
C ILE A 29 -6.29 -14.28 -6.45
N LEU A 30 -5.34 -14.40 -5.53
CA LEU A 30 -4.94 -15.64 -4.86
C LEU A 30 -5.23 -15.54 -3.36
N GLY A 31 -5.71 -16.62 -2.75
CA GLY A 31 -5.96 -16.67 -1.29
C GLY A 31 -7.20 -15.89 -0.85
N ALA A 32 -8.19 -15.67 -1.72
CA ALA A 32 -9.43 -14.97 -1.36
C ALA A 32 -10.18 -15.66 -0.22
N GLU A 33 -10.03 -16.98 -0.09
CA GLU A 33 -10.58 -17.81 0.98
C GLU A 33 -10.01 -17.49 2.37
N ASN A 34 -8.87 -16.80 2.44
CA ASN A 34 -8.25 -16.37 3.69
C ASN A 34 -8.96 -15.15 4.32
N ILE A 35 -9.87 -14.49 3.61
CA ILE A 35 -10.65 -13.37 4.18
C ILE A 35 -11.72 -13.93 5.10
N PRO A 36 -11.71 -13.63 6.43
CA PRO A 36 -12.70 -14.13 7.36
C PRO A 36 -14.13 -13.70 6.98
N GLU A 37 -15.05 -14.65 6.97
CA GLU A 37 -16.47 -14.37 6.72
C GLU A 37 -17.19 -13.81 7.99
N GLU A 38 -16.66 -14.07 9.17
CA GLU A 38 -17.20 -13.66 10.47
C GLU A 38 -16.11 -13.11 11.38
N GLY A 39 -16.51 -12.46 12.47
CA GLY A 39 -15.62 -11.87 13.45
C GLY A 39 -14.90 -10.61 12.96
N ARG A 40 -14.15 -10.01 13.83
CA ARG A 40 -13.36 -8.80 13.58
C ARG A 40 -12.01 -9.14 12.97
N PHE A 41 -11.59 -8.37 11.99
CA PHE A 41 -10.25 -8.49 11.42
C PHE A 41 -9.77 -7.17 10.81
N ILE A 42 -8.46 -7.06 10.65
CA ILE A 42 -7.82 -5.95 9.97
C ILE A 42 -7.15 -6.49 8.71
N ILE A 43 -7.58 -6.02 7.52
CA ILE A 43 -6.91 -6.37 6.27
C ILE A 43 -5.84 -5.31 5.95
N VAL A 44 -4.62 -5.76 5.71
CA VAL A 44 -3.43 -4.89 5.62
C VAL A 44 -2.67 -5.17 4.35
N GLY A 45 -2.40 -4.14 3.55
CA GLY A 45 -1.71 -4.31 2.27
C GLY A 45 -0.72 -3.20 1.93
N ASN A 46 0.15 -3.44 0.95
CA ASN A 46 0.98 -2.41 0.36
C ASN A 46 0.16 -1.45 -0.51
N HIS A 47 0.64 -0.20 -0.65
CA HIS A 47 -0.12 0.86 -1.31
C HIS A 47 0.63 1.43 -2.51
N ILE A 48 0.26 0.98 -3.72
CA ILE A 48 0.88 1.38 -4.97
C ILE A 48 -0.05 2.19 -5.88
N HIS A 49 -1.38 1.99 -5.77
CA HIS A 49 -2.34 2.65 -6.64
C HIS A 49 -3.61 3.08 -5.90
N ILE A 50 -4.38 4.02 -6.46
CA ILE A 50 -5.64 4.51 -5.86
C ILE A 50 -6.72 3.42 -5.75
N PHE A 51 -6.64 2.37 -6.54
CA PHE A 51 -7.60 1.27 -6.57
C PHE A 51 -7.15 0.01 -5.81
N ASP A 52 -6.09 0.09 -5.00
CA ASP A 52 -5.57 -1.07 -4.28
C ASP A 52 -6.62 -1.77 -3.41
N GLN A 53 -7.45 -0.99 -2.71
CA GLN A 53 -8.54 -1.52 -1.90
C GLN A 53 -9.57 -2.31 -2.71
N CYS A 54 -9.78 -1.99 -4.00
CA CYS A 54 -10.75 -2.69 -4.84
C CYS A 54 -10.42 -4.18 -4.99
N ASN A 55 -9.13 -4.53 -4.96
CA ASN A 55 -8.68 -5.91 -5.11
C ASN A 55 -9.13 -6.83 -3.95
N VAL A 56 -9.32 -6.27 -2.76
CA VAL A 56 -9.80 -7.03 -1.59
C VAL A 56 -11.28 -6.77 -1.28
N LEU A 57 -11.82 -5.61 -1.70
CA LEU A 57 -13.25 -5.32 -1.60
C LEU A 57 -14.09 -6.27 -2.48
N MET A 58 -13.59 -6.62 -3.67
CA MET A 58 -14.33 -7.46 -4.62
C MET A 58 -14.51 -8.91 -4.13
N PRO A 59 -13.47 -9.63 -3.67
CA PRO A 59 -13.64 -10.99 -3.17
C PRO A 59 -14.26 -11.06 -1.78
N SER A 60 -14.16 -9.99 -0.97
CA SER A 60 -14.70 -10.00 0.39
C SER A 60 -16.22 -10.05 0.40
N LYS A 61 -16.79 -10.95 1.21
CA LYS A 61 -18.24 -10.96 1.55
C LYS A 61 -18.58 -9.90 2.60
N ARG A 62 -17.56 -9.37 3.29
CA ARG A 62 -17.67 -8.38 4.38
C ARG A 62 -17.52 -6.96 3.84
N ILE A 63 -18.09 -6.02 4.58
CA ILE A 63 -17.83 -4.60 4.38
C ILE A 63 -16.47 -4.30 5.01
N LEU A 64 -15.57 -3.67 4.26
CA LEU A 64 -14.25 -3.27 4.72
C LEU A 64 -14.23 -1.75 4.90
N HIS A 65 -14.08 -1.29 6.13
CA HIS A 65 -13.94 0.12 6.47
C HIS A 65 -12.49 0.57 6.26
N TYR A 66 -12.26 1.48 5.32
CA TYR A 66 -10.91 2.02 5.07
C TYR A 66 -10.73 3.38 5.71
N MET A 67 -9.54 3.61 6.27
CA MET A 67 -9.13 4.96 6.68
C MET A 67 -8.74 5.77 5.45
N ALA A 68 -9.38 6.92 5.25
CA ALA A 68 -9.16 7.79 4.10
C ALA A 68 -8.85 9.23 4.54
N LYS A 69 -8.11 9.95 3.72
CA LYS A 69 -7.70 11.33 3.97
C LYS A 69 -8.92 12.22 4.25
N LYS A 70 -8.90 12.99 5.35
CA LYS A 70 -10.05 13.82 5.79
C LYS A 70 -10.56 14.78 4.71
N GLU A 71 -9.67 15.26 3.84
CA GLU A 71 -10.00 16.19 2.76
C GLU A 71 -10.99 15.58 1.75
N TYR A 72 -11.06 14.26 1.63
CA TYR A 72 -12.08 13.58 0.80
C TYR A 72 -13.50 13.68 1.37
N PHE A 73 -13.65 14.07 2.63
CA PHE A 73 -14.95 14.19 3.31
C PHE A 73 -15.44 15.63 3.45
N ASP A 74 -14.61 16.62 3.13
CA ASP A 74 -14.94 18.05 3.27
C ASP A 74 -15.04 18.69 1.88
N PRO A 75 -16.26 19.16 1.49
CA PRO A 75 -16.50 19.84 0.20
C PRO A 75 -15.67 21.10 -0.04
N LYS A 76 -15.04 21.64 1.00
CA LYS A 76 -14.16 22.83 0.88
C LYS A 76 -12.85 22.52 0.14
N TYR A 77 -12.47 21.25 0.08
CA TYR A 77 -11.28 20.83 -0.66
C TYR A 77 -11.65 20.31 -2.07
N PRO A 78 -10.78 20.48 -3.08
CA PRO A 78 -11.04 19.95 -4.42
C PRO A 78 -11.34 18.45 -4.42
N GLU A 79 -10.67 17.69 -3.55
CA GLU A 79 -10.87 16.25 -3.38
C GLU A 79 -12.21 15.89 -2.71
N GLY A 80 -12.85 16.85 -2.03
CA GLY A 80 -14.09 16.65 -1.28
C GLY A 80 -15.36 16.60 -2.15
N HIS A 81 -15.27 16.80 -3.48
CA HIS A 81 -16.41 16.64 -4.40
C HIS A 81 -17.06 15.27 -4.30
N HIS A 82 -16.32 14.25 -3.86
CA HIS A 82 -16.80 12.88 -3.68
C HIS A 82 -17.11 12.54 -2.21
N SER A 83 -17.27 13.53 -1.32
CA SER A 83 -17.48 13.31 0.13
C SER A 83 -18.66 12.38 0.43
N TRP A 84 -19.73 12.47 -0.36
CA TRP A 84 -20.86 11.55 -0.27
C TRP A 84 -20.42 10.08 -0.47
N PHE A 85 -19.59 9.82 -1.48
CA PHE A 85 -19.10 8.47 -1.77
C PHE A 85 -18.30 7.90 -0.58
N PHE A 86 -17.34 8.64 -0.04
CA PHE A 86 -16.53 8.18 1.09
C PHE A 86 -17.35 7.94 2.35
N LYS A 87 -18.30 8.84 2.66
CA LYS A 87 -19.24 8.68 3.78
C LYS A 87 -20.14 7.46 3.60
N SER A 88 -20.74 7.30 2.42
CA SER A 88 -21.64 6.19 2.11
C SER A 88 -20.96 4.83 1.99
N SER A 89 -19.64 4.82 1.75
CA SER A 89 -18.82 3.62 1.69
C SER A 89 -18.30 3.19 3.06
N GLY A 90 -18.65 3.90 4.15
CA GLY A 90 -18.17 3.57 5.50
C GLY A 90 -16.69 3.84 5.72
N CYS A 91 -16.09 4.74 4.93
CA CYS A 91 -14.71 5.14 5.13
C CYS A 91 -14.57 6.04 6.36
N ILE A 92 -13.46 5.90 7.10
CA ILE A 92 -13.13 6.66 8.29
C ILE A 92 -12.21 7.82 7.90
N PRO A 93 -12.60 9.10 8.14
CA PRO A 93 -11.73 10.24 7.87
C PRO A 93 -10.53 10.23 8.80
N VAL A 94 -9.33 10.51 8.29
CA VAL A 94 -8.11 10.64 9.08
C VAL A 94 -7.33 11.90 8.73
N ASP A 95 -6.98 12.67 9.75
CA ASP A 95 -6.06 13.80 9.64
C ASP A 95 -4.61 13.29 9.70
N ARG A 96 -3.94 13.29 8.57
CA ARG A 96 -2.56 12.81 8.47
C ARG A 96 -1.51 13.85 8.90
N SER A 97 -1.92 15.08 9.18
CA SER A 97 -1.02 16.16 9.61
C SER A 97 -0.67 16.09 11.10
N LYS A 98 -1.43 15.34 11.87
CA LYS A 98 -1.30 15.18 13.32
C LYS A 98 -1.67 13.77 13.76
N LYS A 99 -1.42 13.46 15.03
CA LYS A 99 -2.00 12.28 15.68
C LYS A 99 -3.51 12.49 15.79
N ASP A 100 -4.28 11.63 15.12
CA ASP A 100 -5.74 11.71 15.06
C ASP A 100 -6.38 10.64 15.95
N ASP A 101 -6.53 10.95 17.23
CA ASP A 101 -7.10 10.02 18.22
C ASP A 101 -8.58 9.73 17.92
N ALA A 102 -9.32 10.67 17.28
CA ALA A 102 -10.72 10.46 16.90
C ALA A 102 -10.84 9.41 15.76
N ALA A 103 -9.96 9.48 14.78
CA ALA A 103 -9.90 8.46 13.71
C ALA A 103 -9.53 7.09 14.26
N VAL A 104 -8.59 7.03 15.22
CA VAL A 104 -8.23 5.78 15.91
C VAL A 104 -9.42 5.23 16.70
N ALA A 105 -10.13 6.08 17.47
CA ALA A 105 -11.32 5.68 18.21
C ALA A 105 -12.41 5.11 17.30
N SER A 106 -12.67 5.77 16.14
CA SER A 106 -13.63 5.28 15.15
C SER A 106 -13.22 3.94 14.54
N ALA A 107 -11.92 3.72 14.31
CA ALA A 107 -11.42 2.44 13.81
C ALA A 107 -11.55 1.32 14.84
N LEU A 108 -11.31 1.62 16.13
CA LEU A 108 -11.52 0.67 17.23
C LEU A 108 -13.01 0.32 17.38
N ASP A 109 -13.91 1.30 17.29
CA ASP A 109 -15.37 1.08 17.35
C ASP A 109 -15.83 0.12 16.23
N VAL A 110 -15.31 0.27 15.01
CA VAL A 110 -15.55 -0.67 13.90
C VAL A 110 -15.18 -2.10 14.29
N LEU A 111 -13.99 -2.29 14.87
CA LEU A 111 -13.51 -3.63 15.27
C LEU A 111 -14.28 -4.18 16.48
N GLU A 112 -14.59 -3.35 17.47
CA GLU A 112 -15.36 -3.75 18.67
C GLU A 112 -16.80 -4.17 18.31
N ASN A 113 -17.35 -3.66 17.22
CA ASN A 113 -18.65 -4.07 16.68
C ASN A 113 -18.56 -5.27 15.72
N ASP A 114 -17.47 -6.04 15.74
CA ASP A 114 -17.23 -7.21 14.90
C ASP A 114 -17.22 -6.90 13.38
N HIS A 115 -16.78 -5.70 13.01
CA HIS A 115 -16.62 -5.32 11.62
C HIS A 115 -15.15 -5.46 11.16
N ALA A 116 -14.92 -5.23 9.89
CA ALA A 116 -13.61 -5.36 9.28
C ALA A 116 -13.01 -4.00 8.91
N LEU A 117 -11.73 -3.80 9.23
CA LEU A 117 -10.98 -2.58 8.96
C LEU A 117 -9.94 -2.83 7.87
N GLY A 118 -9.80 -1.90 6.91
CA GLY A 118 -8.75 -1.92 5.90
C GLY A 118 -7.71 -0.85 6.15
N LEU A 119 -6.43 -1.22 6.09
CA LEU A 119 -5.30 -0.34 6.33
C LEU A 119 -4.18 -0.54 5.33
N PHE A 120 -3.45 0.53 5.07
CA PHE A 120 -2.16 0.52 4.38
C PHE A 120 -1.09 0.95 5.40
N PRO A 121 -0.24 0.04 5.89
CA PRO A 121 0.65 0.30 7.02
C PRO A 121 1.74 1.31 6.69
N GLU A 122 2.09 1.47 5.42
CA GLU A 122 2.99 2.53 4.92
C GLU A 122 2.44 3.95 5.18
N GLY A 123 1.12 4.07 5.41
CA GLY A 123 0.43 5.34 5.66
C GLY A 123 0.32 6.27 4.45
N THR A 124 0.93 5.91 3.35
CA THR A 124 0.88 6.63 2.06
C THR A 124 1.21 5.67 0.91
N ARG A 125 0.87 6.05 -0.31
CA ARG A 125 1.32 5.32 -1.51
C ARG A 125 2.84 5.43 -1.64
N ASN A 126 3.47 4.31 -1.98
CA ASN A 126 4.92 4.20 -2.18
C ASN A 126 5.36 4.71 -3.57
N GLY A 127 4.82 5.83 -4.02
CA GLY A 127 5.23 6.52 -5.24
C GLY A 127 6.02 7.78 -4.91
N LEU A 128 6.99 8.13 -5.75
CA LEU A 128 7.83 9.31 -5.54
C LEU A 128 6.99 10.59 -5.63
N LYS A 129 6.83 11.27 -4.50
CA LYS A 129 6.11 12.54 -4.40
C LYS A 129 6.95 13.70 -4.91
N GLU A 130 6.28 14.77 -5.34
CA GLU A 130 6.94 15.94 -5.92
C GLU A 130 7.92 16.60 -4.94
N ASP A 131 7.55 16.75 -3.66
CA ASP A 131 8.42 17.36 -2.65
C ASP A 131 9.72 16.58 -2.50
N ARG A 132 9.64 15.24 -2.37
CA ARG A 132 10.82 14.37 -2.29
C ARG A 132 11.64 14.41 -3.59
N ALA A 133 10.98 14.45 -4.73
CA ALA A 133 11.66 14.59 -6.02
C ALA A 133 12.41 15.94 -6.13
N ARG A 134 11.85 17.03 -5.58
CA ARG A 134 12.53 18.34 -5.53
C ARG A 134 13.79 18.31 -4.66
N GLU A 135 13.72 17.66 -3.51
CA GLU A 135 14.90 17.48 -2.64
C GLU A 135 16.03 16.74 -3.38
N ILE A 136 15.70 15.64 -4.05
CA ILE A 136 16.67 14.84 -4.84
C ILE A 136 17.25 15.68 -5.98
N TYR A 137 16.38 16.38 -6.71
CA TYR A 137 16.80 17.20 -7.83
C TYR A 137 17.77 18.30 -7.38
N ALA A 138 17.41 19.05 -6.35
CA ALA A 138 18.26 20.11 -5.80
C ALA A 138 19.61 19.57 -5.28
N LYS A 139 19.58 18.41 -4.61
CA LYS A 139 20.80 17.83 -4.02
C LYS A 139 21.76 17.25 -5.06
N TYR A 140 21.26 16.61 -6.11
CA TYR A 140 22.09 15.79 -7.01
C TYR A 140 22.04 16.20 -8.48
N LEU A 141 20.97 16.82 -8.93
CA LEU A 141 20.70 16.99 -10.37
C LEU A 141 20.68 18.45 -10.84
N GLU A 142 20.68 19.42 -9.93
CA GLU A 142 20.61 20.85 -10.30
C GLU A 142 21.71 21.29 -11.26
N LYS A 143 22.91 20.68 -11.15
CA LYS A 143 24.08 20.96 -12.02
C LYS A 143 24.16 20.02 -13.23
N GLN A 144 23.17 19.11 -13.39
CA GLN A 144 23.13 18.20 -14.53
C GLN A 144 22.26 18.78 -15.65
N PRO A 145 22.43 18.34 -16.90
CA PRO A 145 21.56 18.76 -18.02
C PRO A 145 20.11 18.33 -17.74
N GLY A 146 19.16 19.26 -18.01
CA GLY A 146 17.73 19.00 -17.88
C GLY A 146 17.07 19.91 -16.85
N ASP A 147 15.74 19.84 -16.77
CA ASP A 147 14.93 20.60 -15.85
C ASP A 147 14.14 19.67 -14.92
N PHE A 148 13.69 20.22 -13.78
CA PHE A 148 12.93 19.48 -12.78
C PHE A 148 11.65 18.82 -13.33
N LYS A 149 10.93 19.51 -14.23
CA LYS A 149 9.66 19.01 -14.77
C LYS A 149 9.89 17.75 -15.61
N SER A 150 10.94 17.75 -16.44
CA SER A 150 11.33 16.59 -17.23
C SER A 150 11.78 15.42 -16.34
N PHE A 151 12.61 15.70 -15.36
CA PHE A 151 13.03 14.72 -14.35
C PHE A 151 11.83 14.10 -13.65
N TYR A 152 10.95 14.92 -13.05
CA TYR A 152 9.80 14.42 -12.26
C TYR A 152 8.83 13.61 -13.13
N LYS A 153 8.59 14.03 -14.37
CA LYS A 153 7.75 13.28 -15.32
C LYS A 153 8.23 11.83 -15.50
N GLN A 154 9.54 11.61 -15.53
CA GLN A 154 10.16 10.28 -15.68
C GLN A 154 10.24 9.53 -14.34
N ALA A 155 10.57 10.23 -13.25
CA ALA A 155 10.86 9.62 -11.95
C ALA A 155 9.62 9.32 -11.09
N LYS A 156 8.47 9.97 -11.32
CA LYS A 156 7.28 9.93 -10.44
C LYS A 156 6.71 8.53 -10.18
N ASN A 157 6.96 7.58 -11.08
CA ASN A 157 6.49 6.20 -10.95
C ASN A 157 7.45 5.32 -10.13
N ASN A 158 8.65 5.81 -9.78
CA ASN A 158 9.54 5.06 -8.91
C ASN A 158 8.94 4.90 -7.51
N LYS A 159 9.22 3.77 -6.85
CA LYS A 159 8.93 3.62 -5.42
C LYS A 159 9.84 4.53 -4.62
N THR A 160 9.26 5.30 -3.70
CA THR A 160 10.03 6.18 -2.79
C THR A 160 11.03 5.37 -1.97
N SER A 161 10.65 4.19 -1.50
CA SER A 161 11.52 3.28 -0.75
C SER A 161 12.78 2.89 -1.56
N PHE A 162 12.62 2.57 -2.83
CA PHE A 162 13.75 2.25 -3.70
C PHE A 162 14.62 3.47 -4.04
N VAL A 163 14.02 4.65 -4.16
CA VAL A 163 14.78 5.90 -4.34
C VAL A 163 15.63 6.18 -3.09
N ASN A 164 15.08 5.98 -1.90
CA ASN A 164 15.82 6.13 -0.65
C ASN A 164 16.98 5.12 -0.57
N TYR A 165 16.74 3.88 -0.97
CA TYR A 165 17.78 2.86 -1.02
C TYR A 165 18.87 3.18 -2.06
N LEU A 166 18.50 3.74 -3.20
CA LEU A 166 19.48 4.19 -4.20
C LEU A 166 20.40 5.29 -3.64
N GLU A 167 19.86 6.23 -2.85
CA GLU A 167 20.69 7.23 -2.14
C GLU A 167 21.62 6.59 -1.11
N GLU A 168 21.16 5.57 -0.39
CA GLU A 168 21.97 4.81 0.54
C GLU A 168 23.14 4.11 -0.17
N LEU A 169 22.88 3.46 -1.31
CA LEU A 169 23.91 2.83 -2.14
C LEU A 169 24.94 3.83 -2.68
N LEU A 170 24.52 5.06 -2.96
CA LEU A 170 25.43 6.14 -3.32
C LEU A 170 26.28 6.57 -2.13
N ASN A 171 25.68 6.76 -0.95
CA ASN A 171 26.36 7.24 0.24
C ASN A 171 27.41 6.23 0.77
N ASN A 172 27.10 4.94 0.70
CA ASN A 172 28.02 3.86 1.09
C ASN A 172 28.99 3.44 -0.04
N LYS A 173 28.98 4.14 -1.19
CA LYS A 173 29.83 3.93 -2.36
C LYS A 173 29.66 2.57 -3.05
N THR A 174 28.54 1.89 -2.84
CA THR A 174 28.19 0.69 -3.62
C THR A 174 27.95 1.02 -5.08
N ILE A 175 27.45 2.24 -5.36
CA ILE A 175 27.31 2.78 -6.71
C ILE A 175 28.06 4.11 -6.83
N SER A 176 28.48 4.43 -8.06
CA SER A 176 29.08 5.73 -8.37
C SER A 176 28.01 6.81 -8.56
N PHE A 177 28.40 8.09 -8.45
CA PHE A 177 27.52 9.21 -8.74
C PHE A 177 26.98 9.19 -10.18
N LYS A 178 27.80 8.76 -11.13
CA LYS A 178 27.37 8.58 -12.52
C LYS A 178 26.24 7.55 -12.64
N GLU A 179 26.40 6.37 -12.02
CA GLU A 179 25.34 5.34 -12.03
C GLU A 179 24.07 5.83 -11.35
N PHE A 180 24.18 6.61 -10.27
CA PHE A 180 23.04 7.23 -9.61
C PHE A 180 22.27 8.15 -10.56
N VAL A 181 22.95 9.12 -11.20
CA VAL A 181 22.33 10.09 -12.09
C VAL A 181 21.67 9.41 -13.29
N GLU A 182 22.34 8.42 -13.89
CA GLU A 182 21.83 7.70 -15.06
C GLU A 182 20.59 6.83 -14.75
N ASN A 183 20.40 6.43 -13.49
CA ASN A 183 19.36 5.46 -13.14
C ASN A 183 18.29 5.98 -12.18
N ILE A 184 18.39 7.23 -11.67
CA ILE A 184 17.43 7.80 -10.72
C ILE A 184 15.99 7.92 -11.28
N THR A 185 15.82 7.95 -12.59
CA THR A 185 14.51 7.97 -13.24
C THR A 185 13.91 6.58 -13.44
N CYS A 186 14.72 5.50 -13.29
CA CYS A 186 14.31 4.12 -13.53
C CYS A 186 14.97 3.19 -12.49
N VAL A 187 14.63 3.40 -11.21
CA VAL A 187 15.36 2.82 -10.06
C VAL A 187 15.18 1.31 -9.96
N GLU A 188 13.95 0.79 -10.01
CA GLU A 188 13.69 -0.65 -9.80
C GLU A 188 14.42 -1.55 -10.81
N PRO A 189 14.41 -1.29 -12.12
CA PRO A 189 15.22 -2.05 -13.08
C PRO A 189 16.71 -1.98 -12.81
N PHE A 190 17.22 -0.85 -12.31
CA PHE A 190 18.62 -0.74 -11.94
C PHE A 190 18.98 -1.57 -10.73
N LEU A 191 18.17 -1.54 -9.66
CA LEU A 191 18.36 -2.39 -8.48
C LEU A 191 18.35 -3.88 -8.85
N LYS A 192 17.46 -4.30 -9.75
CA LYS A 192 17.45 -5.68 -10.27
C LYS A 192 18.75 -6.04 -11.01
N ARG A 193 19.30 -5.12 -11.81
CA ARG A 193 20.63 -5.34 -12.44
C ARG A 193 21.73 -5.46 -11.40
N LEU A 194 21.71 -4.63 -10.34
CA LEU A 194 22.71 -4.73 -9.26
C LEU A 194 22.61 -6.06 -8.53
N MET A 195 21.38 -6.55 -8.30
CA MET A 195 21.13 -7.87 -7.68
C MET A 195 21.67 -9.02 -8.56
N ILE A 196 21.39 -8.99 -9.86
CA ILE A 196 21.94 -9.98 -10.82
C ILE A 196 23.46 -9.93 -10.85
N ALA A 197 24.04 -8.74 -10.79
CA ALA A 197 25.50 -8.53 -10.73
C ALA A 197 26.11 -8.82 -9.35
N LYS A 198 25.30 -9.26 -8.37
CA LYS A 198 25.69 -9.55 -6.98
C LYS A 198 26.35 -8.37 -6.25
N ARG A 199 25.99 -7.14 -6.63
CA ARG A 199 26.43 -5.90 -5.93
C ARG A 199 25.51 -5.56 -4.76
N ILE A 200 24.27 -6.07 -4.76
CA ILE A 200 23.35 -6.11 -3.64
C ILE A 200 22.78 -7.53 -3.55
N THR A 201 22.30 -7.92 -2.37
CA THR A 201 21.66 -9.22 -2.18
C THR A 201 20.16 -9.17 -2.58
N GLU A 202 19.55 -10.35 -2.76
CA GLU A 202 18.11 -10.45 -2.93
C GLU A 202 17.37 -9.93 -1.70
N ASP A 203 17.89 -10.20 -0.50
CA ASP A 203 17.29 -9.73 0.75
C ASP A 203 17.37 -8.21 0.87
N ASP A 204 18.50 -7.57 0.50
CA ASP A 204 18.59 -6.10 0.46
C ASP A 204 17.52 -5.49 -0.45
N TYR A 205 17.32 -6.07 -1.65
CA TYR A 205 16.29 -5.59 -2.56
C TYR A 205 14.89 -5.69 -1.94
N TYR A 206 14.55 -6.83 -1.35
CA TYR A 206 13.22 -7.03 -0.78
C TYR A 206 13.02 -6.30 0.57
N GLN A 207 14.08 -6.04 1.34
CA GLN A 207 13.99 -5.19 2.54
C GLN A 207 13.53 -3.78 2.23
N HIS A 208 13.88 -3.26 1.05
CA HIS A 208 13.53 -1.90 0.62
C HIS A 208 12.29 -1.81 -0.28
N ILE A 209 11.50 -2.90 -0.38
CA ILE A 209 10.32 -2.89 -1.28
C ILE A 209 9.17 -2.08 -0.72
N PHE A 210 9.08 -1.90 0.59
CA PHE A 210 8.09 -1.12 1.31
C PHE A 210 8.67 0.16 1.91
N LEU A 211 7.82 1.15 2.15
CA LEU A 211 8.10 2.17 3.14
C LEU A 211 7.98 1.57 4.56
N PRO A 212 8.65 2.12 5.58
CA PRO A 212 8.53 1.62 6.95
C PRO A 212 7.07 1.53 7.41
N PHE A 213 6.70 0.39 7.99
CA PHE A 213 5.35 0.17 8.49
C PHE A 213 5.10 0.94 9.80
N LYS A 214 3.95 1.59 9.88
CA LYS A 214 3.45 2.23 11.09
C LYS A 214 2.77 1.20 12.00
N PHE A 215 2.91 1.36 13.29
CA PHE A 215 2.36 0.45 14.31
C PHE A 215 0.83 0.45 14.42
N GLY A 216 0.11 1.28 13.65
CA GLY A 216 -1.34 1.43 13.78
C GLY A 216 -2.11 0.12 13.62
N ALA A 217 -1.78 -0.70 12.62
CA ALA A 217 -2.45 -1.98 12.38
C ALA A 217 -2.27 -2.95 13.54
N VAL A 218 -1.02 -3.21 13.95
CA VAL A 218 -0.69 -4.15 15.03
C VAL A 218 -1.18 -3.67 16.40
N SER A 219 -1.15 -2.35 16.65
CA SER A 219 -1.68 -1.75 17.89
C SER A 219 -3.19 -1.91 18.01
N MET A 220 -3.95 -1.69 16.94
CA MET A 220 -5.40 -1.91 16.94
C MET A 220 -5.75 -3.40 17.03
N ALA A 221 -5.00 -4.26 16.33
CA ALA A 221 -5.17 -5.71 16.41
C ALA A 221 -5.00 -6.21 17.87
N LYS A 222 -3.93 -5.79 18.55
CA LYS A 222 -3.71 -6.12 19.97
C LYS A 222 -4.86 -5.64 20.85
N LYS A 223 -5.27 -4.36 20.71
CA LYS A 223 -6.30 -3.75 21.57
C LYS A 223 -7.67 -4.43 21.43
N THR A 224 -8.01 -4.90 20.24
CA THR A 224 -9.33 -5.47 19.94
C THR A 224 -9.31 -6.99 19.83
N ASN A 225 -8.16 -7.61 20.04
CA ASN A 225 -7.94 -9.04 19.77
C ASN A 225 -8.41 -9.46 18.37
N SER A 226 -8.03 -8.67 17.36
CA SER A 226 -8.38 -8.89 15.95
C SER A 226 -7.24 -9.58 15.23
N VAL A 227 -7.54 -10.53 14.36
CA VAL A 227 -6.54 -11.09 13.45
C VAL A 227 -6.18 -10.06 12.36
N ILE A 228 -4.94 -10.14 11.85
CA ILE A 228 -4.48 -9.33 10.71
C ILE A 228 -4.43 -10.23 9.49
N VAL A 229 -5.12 -9.84 8.41
CA VAL A 229 -5.08 -10.50 7.11
C VAL A 229 -4.15 -9.71 6.19
N PRO A 230 -2.91 -10.16 5.95
CA PRO A 230 -2.01 -9.47 5.04
C PRO A 230 -2.43 -9.70 3.58
N PHE A 231 -2.27 -8.69 2.74
CA PHE A 231 -2.33 -8.87 1.29
C PHE A 231 -1.24 -8.08 0.60
N VAL A 232 -0.84 -8.53 -0.57
CA VAL A 232 0.14 -7.81 -1.39
C VAL A 232 -0.32 -7.70 -2.83
N ILE A 233 0.05 -6.60 -3.45
CA ILE A 233 -0.22 -6.29 -4.85
C ILE A 233 1.11 -6.11 -5.56
N THR A 234 1.28 -6.80 -6.68
CA THR A 234 2.42 -6.68 -7.58
C THR A 234 1.94 -6.49 -9.02
N GLY A 235 2.81 -5.94 -9.86
CA GLY A 235 2.46 -5.62 -11.25
C GLY A 235 1.89 -4.22 -11.40
N ASP A 236 1.24 -3.97 -12.54
CA ASP A 236 0.86 -2.65 -13.00
C ASP A 236 -0.65 -2.53 -13.24
N TYR A 237 -1.19 -1.32 -13.05
CA TYR A 237 -2.59 -0.99 -13.31
C TYR A 237 -2.77 -0.42 -14.73
N HIS A 238 -2.64 -1.27 -15.74
CA HIS A 238 -2.94 -0.92 -17.13
C HIS A 238 -4.21 -1.59 -17.62
N PHE A 239 -4.79 -1.06 -18.69
CA PHE A 239 -5.96 -1.67 -19.32
C PHE A 239 -5.65 -3.10 -19.78
N ARG A 240 -6.42 -4.06 -19.26
CA ARG A 240 -6.30 -5.50 -19.54
C ARG A 240 -4.89 -6.05 -19.31
N THR A 241 -4.24 -5.58 -18.26
CA THR A 241 -2.96 -6.13 -17.83
C THR A 241 -3.08 -7.62 -17.49
N ASP A 242 -2.01 -8.36 -17.66
CA ASP A 242 -1.89 -9.77 -17.28
C ASP A 242 -0.92 -9.99 -16.10
N ASN A 243 -0.32 -8.90 -15.61
CA ASN A 243 0.70 -8.95 -14.57
C ASN A 243 0.24 -8.43 -13.19
N LEU A 244 -1.01 -7.98 -13.06
CA LEU A 244 -1.56 -7.53 -11.78
C LEU A 244 -1.93 -8.74 -10.92
N VAL A 245 -1.10 -9.03 -9.92
CA VAL A 245 -1.30 -10.15 -9.00
C VAL A 245 -1.57 -9.63 -7.61
N VAL A 246 -2.66 -10.12 -7.02
CA VAL A 246 -3.06 -9.85 -5.64
C VAL A 246 -3.01 -11.14 -4.87
N ARG A 247 -2.21 -11.20 -3.82
CA ARG A 247 -2.13 -12.35 -2.94
C ARG A 247 -2.64 -11.96 -1.56
N ILE A 248 -3.58 -12.73 -1.03
CA ILE A 248 -4.15 -12.58 0.31
C ILE A 248 -3.60 -13.71 1.17
N GLY A 249 -2.86 -13.36 2.21
CA GLY A 249 -2.21 -14.30 3.11
C GLY A 249 -3.16 -14.85 4.17
N ARG A 250 -2.67 -15.86 4.91
CA ARG A 250 -3.39 -16.40 6.06
C ARG A 250 -3.47 -15.37 7.18
N PRO A 251 -4.55 -15.36 7.96
CA PRO A 251 -4.67 -14.51 9.14
C PRO A 251 -3.50 -14.69 10.11
N LEU A 252 -2.98 -13.58 10.62
CA LEU A 252 -1.96 -13.53 11.67
C LEU A 252 -2.65 -13.18 12.98
N GLU A 253 -2.40 -13.98 14.02
CA GLU A 253 -2.88 -13.70 15.37
C GLU A 253 -2.21 -12.46 15.96
N PRO A 254 -2.94 -11.66 16.76
CA PRO A 254 -2.36 -10.51 17.43
C PRO A 254 -1.26 -10.94 18.41
N MET A 255 -0.27 -10.08 18.60
CA MET A 255 0.85 -10.32 19.51
C MET A 255 0.95 -9.21 20.55
N ASP A 256 1.51 -9.53 21.72
CA ASP A 256 1.73 -8.56 22.79
C ASP A 256 2.87 -7.59 22.48
N ASP A 257 3.93 -8.07 21.89
CA ASP A 257 5.04 -7.24 21.43
C ASP A 257 4.71 -6.63 20.05
N LEU A 258 4.48 -5.31 20.05
CA LEU A 258 4.12 -4.59 18.83
C LEU A 258 5.27 -4.53 17.81
N ALA A 259 6.53 -4.53 18.27
CA ALA A 259 7.68 -4.51 17.37
C ALA A 259 7.79 -5.84 16.62
N GLN A 260 7.72 -6.95 17.35
CA GLN A 260 7.70 -8.29 16.77
C GLN A 260 6.47 -8.52 15.86
N ALA A 261 5.29 -8.02 16.27
CA ALA A 261 4.08 -8.12 15.45
C ALA A 261 4.23 -7.37 14.12
N ASN A 262 4.82 -6.18 14.15
CA ASN A 262 5.02 -5.35 12.97
C ASN A 262 6.08 -5.95 12.02
N GLU A 263 7.18 -6.44 12.59
CA GLU A 263 8.24 -7.16 11.86
C GLU A 263 7.69 -8.42 11.18
N ARG A 264 6.93 -9.25 11.93
CA ARG A 264 6.27 -10.45 11.38
C ARG A 264 5.32 -10.12 10.24
N LEU A 265 4.53 -9.05 10.37
CA LEU A 265 3.63 -8.60 9.32
C LEU A 265 4.41 -8.19 8.06
N GLU A 266 5.45 -7.38 8.22
CA GLU A 266 6.29 -6.91 7.12
C GLU A 266 7.01 -8.06 6.42
N GLU A 267 7.60 -8.99 7.18
CA GLU A 267 8.28 -10.18 6.66
C GLU A 267 7.31 -11.09 5.89
N THR A 268 6.12 -11.36 6.47
CA THR A 268 5.07 -12.12 5.79
C THR A 268 4.71 -11.50 4.45
N MET A 269 4.48 -10.19 4.42
CA MET A 269 4.13 -9.49 3.17
C MET A 269 5.30 -9.48 2.17
N ARG A 270 6.54 -9.41 2.65
CA ARG A 270 7.75 -9.49 1.82
C ARG A 270 7.88 -10.84 1.11
N GLU A 271 7.67 -11.94 1.86
CA GLU A 271 7.69 -13.29 1.28
C GLU A 271 6.55 -13.47 0.25
N MET A 272 5.36 -12.96 0.53
CA MET A 272 4.25 -12.99 -0.42
C MET A 272 4.57 -12.25 -1.73
N ILE A 273 5.33 -11.15 -1.68
CA ILE A 273 5.80 -10.46 -2.89
C ILE A 273 6.85 -11.31 -3.63
N LYS A 274 7.80 -11.93 -2.91
CA LYS A 274 8.77 -12.86 -3.51
C LYS A 274 8.06 -13.99 -4.26
N GLU A 275 7.02 -14.57 -3.66
CA GLU A 275 6.21 -15.60 -4.31
C GLU A 275 5.51 -15.11 -5.58
N ASN A 276 4.92 -13.90 -5.56
CA ASN A 276 4.30 -13.32 -6.74
C ASN A 276 5.32 -13.08 -7.87
N HIS A 277 6.53 -12.61 -7.53
CA HIS A 277 7.59 -12.41 -8.52
C HIS A 277 8.07 -13.74 -9.12
N ARG A 278 8.23 -14.80 -8.31
CA ARG A 278 8.57 -16.14 -8.80
C ARG A 278 7.52 -16.69 -9.76
N MET A 279 6.21 -16.51 -9.46
CA MET A 279 5.12 -16.94 -10.35
C MET A 279 5.11 -16.17 -11.68
N SER A 280 5.49 -14.90 -11.67
CA SER A 280 5.51 -14.05 -12.85
C SER A 280 6.79 -14.22 -13.70
N GLY A 281 7.75 -15.06 -13.28
CA GLY A 281 9.04 -15.23 -13.94
C GLY A 281 9.92 -13.97 -13.94
N LYS A 282 9.70 -13.09 -12.98
CA LYS A 282 10.36 -11.77 -12.88
C LYS A 282 11.32 -11.72 -11.70
#